data_f59350f0229a285b4f4dfe780b56a05d
#
_entry.id   f59350f0229a285b4f4dfe780b56a05d
#
_cell.length_a   1.000
_cell.length_b   1.000
_cell.length_c   1.000
_cell.angle_alpha   90.00
_cell.angle_beta   90.00
_cell.angle_gamma   90.00
#
_symmetry.space_group_name_H-M   'P 1'
#
loop_
_entity.id
_entity.type
_entity.pdbx_description
1 polymer ?
#
loop_
_entity_poly.entity_id
_entity_poly.type
_entity_poly.pdbx_seq_one_letter_code
_entity_poly.pdbx_strand_id
1 'polypeptide(L)'
;MLVLGLQGSPRKKGNTNFLLETFMKAAGNMGAQTHIVDCTRKNIIPCKEYVVCEKKGFCPIEDDVRDEIYPLLRQAEVVVIATPIFFYNMTAQLKAVIDRCQTFWARKYKLKLRDPGADMRRGFLLAVGATRGKNLFEGLNLTTQYFFDAIGAKFEGSLTYRGIEGPKDMAGHQTVQEDVEKAVHGILQPFSGRQKVLFACRENACRSQMASAFAQSLAGDTLEVFNAGSEPAAKVHPDMLTVMHEKGIDMGFRRPRMIADVISHDTPEIIISMGCAEQCPLVPGARKMDWDLPD
;
A
#
# COMPACT_ATOMS: atom_id res chain seq x y z
N MET A 1 9.67 -2.46 -4.42
CA MET A 1 8.95 -1.55 -3.50
C MET A 1 7.77 -0.89 -4.22
N LEU A 2 6.56 -0.93 -3.65
CA LEU A 2 5.34 -0.33 -4.22
C LEU A 2 4.98 0.98 -3.51
N VAL A 3 4.84 2.06 -4.28
CA VAL A 3 4.25 3.35 -3.86
C VAL A 3 2.84 3.44 -4.44
N LEU A 4 1.84 3.51 -3.56
CA LEU A 4 0.43 3.62 -3.91
C LEU A 4 -0.06 5.05 -3.73
N GLY A 5 -0.56 5.68 -4.78
CA GLY A 5 -1.21 6.98 -4.75
C GLY A 5 -2.75 6.85 -4.72
N LEU A 6 -3.40 7.41 -3.73
CA LEU A 6 -4.87 7.54 -3.67
C LEU A 6 -5.27 8.94 -4.12
N GLN A 7 -5.77 9.05 -5.36
CA GLN A 7 -6.21 10.30 -5.95
C GLN A 7 -7.65 10.62 -5.55
N GLY A 8 -7.84 11.72 -4.82
CA GLY A 8 -9.15 12.16 -4.35
C GLY A 8 -9.75 13.35 -5.11
N SER A 9 -9.04 13.92 -6.10
CA SER A 9 -9.57 15.07 -6.83
C SER A 9 -10.53 14.65 -7.95
N PRO A 10 -11.73 15.24 -8.05
CA PRO A 10 -12.64 14.97 -9.17
C PRO A 10 -12.17 15.57 -10.51
N ARG A 11 -11.18 16.47 -10.49
CA ARG A 11 -10.62 17.10 -11.70
C ARG A 11 -9.46 16.28 -12.24
N LYS A 12 -9.63 15.61 -13.39
CA LYS A 12 -8.61 14.75 -14.05
C LYS A 12 -7.24 15.39 -14.26
N LYS A 13 -7.20 16.65 -14.65
CA LYS A 13 -5.98 17.41 -14.95
C LYS A 13 -5.87 18.63 -14.03
N GLY A 14 -6.27 18.45 -12.77
CA GLY A 14 -6.24 19.51 -11.77
C GLY A 14 -4.90 19.57 -11.05
N ASN A 15 -4.76 20.59 -10.22
CA ASN A 15 -3.56 20.85 -9.42
C ASN A 15 -3.16 19.68 -8.51
N THR A 16 -4.14 19.02 -7.88
CA THR A 16 -3.89 17.84 -7.03
C THR A 16 -3.33 16.67 -7.84
N ASN A 17 -3.87 16.44 -9.05
CA ASN A 17 -3.39 15.37 -9.92
C ASN A 17 -1.95 15.63 -10.35
N PHE A 18 -1.66 16.87 -10.78
CA PHE A 18 -0.30 17.28 -11.12
C PHE A 18 0.70 17.02 -9.97
N LEU A 19 0.32 17.41 -8.74
CA LEU A 19 1.16 17.21 -7.56
C LEU A 19 1.42 15.71 -7.29
N LEU A 20 0.36 14.88 -7.38
CA LEU A 20 0.50 13.43 -7.22
C LEU A 20 1.35 12.81 -8.33
N GLU A 21 1.10 13.14 -9.58
CA GLU A 21 1.88 12.61 -10.72
C GLU A 21 3.36 13.00 -10.61
N THR A 22 3.65 14.24 -10.16
CA THR A 22 5.03 14.69 -9.90
C THR A 22 5.69 13.85 -8.81
N PHE A 23 4.98 13.58 -7.71
CA PHE A 23 5.46 12.72 -6.62
C PHE A 23 5.72 11.29 -7.12
N MET A 24 4.75 10.70 -7.81
CA MET A 24 4.86 9.33 -8.32
C MET A 24 5.99 9.19 -9.35
N LYS A 25 6.19 10.19 -10.21
CA LYS A 25 7.31 10.22 -11.14
C LYS A 25 8.64 10.29 -10.42
N ALA A 26 8.78 11.14 -9.39
CA ALA A 26 9.99 11.21 -8.59
C ALA A 26 10.28 9.88 -7.87
N ALA A 27 9.25 9.22 -7.33
CA ALA A 27 9.38 7.90 -6.72
C ALA A 27 9.82 6.84 -7.75
N GLY A 28 9.25 6.86 -8.96
CA GLY A 28 9.64 5.98 -10.07
C GLY A 28 11.11 6.17 -10.48
N ASN A 29 11.58 7.41 -10.51
CA ASN A 29 13.00 7.74 -10.82
C ASN A 29 13.98 7.18 -9.76
N MET A 30 13.49 6.93 -8.54
CA MET A 30 14.25 6.24 -7.46
C MET A 30 14.06 4.72 -7.46
N GLY A 31 13.46 4.14 -8.52
CA GLY A 31 13.29 2.70 -8.68
C GLY A 31 12.05 2.10 -8.02
N ALA A 32 11.13 2.92 -7.49
CA ALA A 32 9.87 2.40 -6.97
C ALA A 32 8.89 2.04 -8.09
N GLN A 33 8.15 0.95 -7.92
CA GLN A 33 6.92 0.73 -8.67
C GLN A 33 5.87 1.71 -8.18
N THR A 34 5.14 2.34 -9.09
CA THR A 34 4.12 3.32 -8.75
C THR A 34 2.76 2.91 -9.28
N HIS A 35 1.73 3.04 -8.45
CA HIS A 35 0.35 2.77 -8.83
C HIS A 35 -0.58 3.88 -8.32
N ILE A 36 -1.44 4.41 -9.17
CA ILE A 36 -2.42 5.44 -8.80
C ILE A 36 -3.82 4.86 -8.89
N VAL A 37 -4.57 4.93 -7.81
CA VAL A 37 -6.01 4.66 -7.76
C VAL A 37 -6.76 5.99 -7.79
N ASP A 38 -7.51 6.24 -8.85
CA ASP A 38 -8.45 7.39 -8.91
C ASP A 38 -9.74 7.05 -8.16
N CYS A 39 -9.80 7.41 -6.88
CA CYS A 39 -10.94 7.14 -6.02
C CYS A 39 -12.25 7.79 -6.51
N THR A 40 -12.15 8.79 -7.40
CA THR A 40 -13.35 9.50 -7.91
C THR A 40 -14.05 8.73 -9.03
N ARG A 41 -13.42 7.64 -9.54
CA ARG A 41 -13.93 6.84 -10.65
C ARG A 41 -14.21 5.41 -10.30
N LYS A 42 -13.86 5.02 -9.08
CA LYS A 42 -14.14 3.69 -8.55
C LYS A 42 -15.57 3.58 -8.04
N ASN A 43 -16.12 2.39 -8.13
CA ASN A 43 -17.37 2.08 -7.45
C ASN A 43 -17.08 1.92 -5.96
N ILE A 44 -17.30 2.98 -5.19
CA ILE A 44 -17.04 3.05 -3.76
C ILE A 44 -18.35 3.25 -3.02
N ILE A 45 -18.79 2.21 -2.32
CA ILE A 45 -19.96 2.29 -1.46
C ILE A 45 -19.50 2.74 -0.07
N PRO A 46 -20.01 3.86 0.46
CA PRO A 46 -19.65 4.33 1.80
C PRO A 46 -19.91 3.28 2.89
N CYS A 47 -19.20 3.38 4.00
CA CYS A 47 -19.42 2.51 5.15
C CYS A 47 -20.88 2.59 5.62
N LYS A 48 -21.53 1.44 5.78
CA LYS A 48 -22.92 1.31 6.26
C LYS A 48 -23.00 0.84 7.71
N GLU A 49 -21.86 0.84 8.41
CA GLU A 49 -21.77 0.47 9.82
C GLU A 49 -22.37 -0.91 10.17
N TYR A 50 -22.15 -1.90 9.29
CA TYR A 50 -22.62 -3.28 9.55
C TYR A 50 -21.89 -3.97 10.71
N VAL A 51 -20.79 -3.40 11.19
CA VAL A 51 -19.98 -3.86 12.34
C VAL A 51 -19.40 -5.28 12.17
N VAL A 52 -19.58 -5.91 11.01
CA VAL A 52 -19.04 -7.25 10.70
C VAL A 52 -17.52 -7.27 10.78
N CYS A 53 -16.85 -6.18 10.39
CA CYS A 53 -15.40 -6.06 10.42
C CYS A 53 -14.82 -6.17 11.84
N GLU A 54 -15.53 -5.74 12.88
CA GLU A 54 -15.05 -5.83 14.25
C GLU A 54 -14.97 -7.26 14.79
N LYS A 55 -15.84 -8.15 14.27
CA LYS A 55 -15.92 -9.56 14.70
C LYS A 55 -15.16 -10.49 13.76
N LYS A 56 -15.24 -10.23 12.44
CA LYS A 56 -14.75 -11.15 11.40
C LYS A 56 -13.55 -10.60 10.60
N GLY A 57 -13.17 -9.35 10.82
CA GLY A 57 -12.01 -8.73 10.15
C GLY A 57 -12.18 -8.51 8.64
N PHE A 58 -13.40 -8.50 8.11
CA PHE A 58 -13.68 -8.18 6.71
C PHE A 58 -14.93 -7.31 6.56
N CYS A 59 -15.00 -6.54 5.48
CA CYS A 59 -16.17 -5.76 5.12
C CYS A 59 -17.06 -6.54 4.15
N PRO A 60 -18.38 -6.70 4.42
CA PRO A 60 -19.27 -7.45 3.54
C PRO A 60 -19.68 -6.68 2.27
N ILE A 61 -19.35 -5.41 2.15
CA ILE A 61 -19.67 -4.60 0.97
C ILE A 61 -18.79 -5.02 -0.20
N GLU A 62 -19.43 -5.40 -1.30
CA GLU A 62 -18.79 -5.82 -2.55
C GLU A 62 -18.65 -4.64 -3.49
N ASP A 63 -17.43 -4.14 -3.64
CA ASP A 63 -17.08 -2.98 -4.46
C ASP A 63 -15.57 -2.92 -4.71
N ASP A 64 -15.11 -1.89 -5.43
CA ASP A 64 -13.69 -1.72 -5.76
C ASP A 64 -12.80 -1.53 -4.52
N VAL A 65 -13.35 -1.09 -3.38
CA VAL A 65 -12.57 -0.99 -2.13
C VAL A 65 -12.15 -2.38 -1.67
N ARG A 66 -13.07 -3.34 -1.66
CA ARG A 66 -12.78 -4.73 -1.28
C ARG A 66 -11.89 -5.43 -2.31
N ASP A 67 -12.20 -5.21 -3.60
CA ASP A 67 -11.61 -6.04 -4.65
C ASP A 67 -10.27 -5.50 -5.17
N GLU A 68 -9.97 -4.22 -4.98
CA GLU A 68 -8.73 -3.60 -5.46
C GLU A 68 -7.98 -2.86 -4.35
N ILE A 69 -8.65 -1.93 -3.64
CA ILE A 69 -7.95 -0.99 -2.76
C ILE A 69 -7.38 -1.69 -1.52
N TYR A 70 -8.11 -2.61 -0.88
CA TYR A 70 -7.60 -3.33 0.29
C TYR A 70 -6.36 -4.16 -0.03
N PRO A 71 -6.32 -4.97 -1.10
CA PRO A 71 -5.10 -5.68 -1.51
C PRO A 71 -3.93 -4.75 -1.80
N LEU A 72 -4.16 -3.62 -2.49
CA LEU A 72 -3.11 -2.65 -2.79
C LEU A 72 -2.55 -1.98 -1.51
N LEU A 73 -3.41 -1.62 -0.56
CA LEU A 73 -2.99 -1.08 0.74
C LEU A 73 -2.11 -2.07 1.54
N ARG A 74 -2.37 -3.38 1.39
CA ARG A 74 -1.52 -4.42 2.02
C ARG A 74 -0.18 -4.61 1.34
N GLN A 75 -0.13 -4.44 0.02
CA GLN A 75 1.10 -4.59 -0.75
C GLN A 75 1.99 -3.35 -0.67
N ALA A 76 1.39 -2.16 -0.59
CA ALA A 76 2.12 -0.90 -0.62
C ALA A 76 3.00 -0.72 0.62
N GLU A 77 4.24 -0.35 0.40
CA GLU A 77 5.16 0.08 1.44
C GLU A 77 5.09 1.59 1.68
N VAL A 78 4.68 2.34 0.66
CA VAL A 78 4.38 3.78 0.80
C VAL A 78 2.98 4.05 0.27
N VAL A 79 2.15 4.72 1.07
CA VAL A 79 0.80 5.14 0.69
C VAL A 79 0.74 6.66 0.68
N VAL A 80 0.41 7.24 -0.47
CA VAL A 80 0.29 8.68 -0.67
C VAL A 80 -1.16 9.05 -0.90
N ILE A 81 -1.70 9.94 -0.09
CA ILE A 81 -3.02 10.52 -0.28
C ILE A 81 -2.87 11.85 -1.00
N ALA A 82 -3.63 12.10 -2.05
CA ALA A 82 -3.68 13.38 -2.73
C ALA A 82 -5.12 13.90 -2.84
N THR A 83 -5.38 15.09 -2.29
CA THR A 83 -6.73 15.67 -2.23
C THR A 83 -6.74 17.20 -2.32
N PRO A 84 -7.72 17.81 -3.00
CA PRO A 84 -8.04 19.20 -2.76
C PRO A 84 -8.74 19.34 -1.41
N ILE A 85 -8.71 20.55 -0.83
CA ILE A 85 -9.49 20.87 0.37
C ILE A 85 -10.95 21.14 0.02
N PHE A 86 -11.85 20.34 0.61
CA PHE A 86 -13.29 20.57 0.63
C PHE A 86 -13.73 20.66 2.09
N PHE A 87 -14.23 21.84 2.50
CA PHE A 87 -14.67 22.09 3.88
C PHE A 87 -13.63 21.65 4.94
N TYR A 88 -12.38 22.11 4.80
CA TYR A 88 -11.25 21.82 5.70
C TYR A 88 -10.87 20.33 5.77
N ASN A 89 -11.35 19.49 4.86
CA ASN A 89 -11.04 18.06 4.81
C ASN A 89 -10.89 17.60 3.35
N MET A 90 -10.78 16.29 3.15
CA MET A 90 -10.70 15.66 1.84
C MET A 90 -12.05 15.60 1.14
N THR A 91 -12.04 15.21 -0.14
CA THR A 91 -13.28 14.97 -0.91
C THR A 91 -14.07 13.78 -0.37
N ALA A 92 -15.39 13.78 -0.63
CA ALA A 92 -16.29 12.72 -0.17
C ALA A 92 -15.88 11.32 -0.68
N GLN A 93 -15.43 11.21 -1.93
CA GLN A 93 -15.03 9.95 -2.53
C GLN A 93 -13.81 9.35 -1.83
N LEU A 94 -12.79 10.16 -1.57
CA LEU A 94 -11.60 9.72 -0.82
C LEU A 94 -11.94 9.40 0.63
N LYS A 95 -12.81 10.23 1.27
CA LYS A 95 -13.29 9.97 2.63
C LYS A 95 -14.04 8.65 2.74
N ALA A 96 -14.82 8.29 1.73
CA ALA A 96 -15.51 6.99 1.70
C ALA A 96 -14.52 5.81 1.70
N VAL A 97 -13.39 5.89 0.97
CA VAL A 97 -12.32 4.89 1.04
C VAL A 97 -11.76 4.81 2.46
N ILE A 98 -11.45 5.97 3.07
CA ILE A 98 -10.88 6.02 4.42
C ILE A 98 -11.84 5.43 5.45
N ASP A 99 -13.13 5.76 5.40
CA ASP A 99 -14.13 5.20 6.31
C ASP A 99 -14.27 3.68 6.15
N ARG A 100 -14.10 3.17 4.94
CA ARG A 100 -14.07 1.73 4.68
C ARG A 100 -12.84 1.04 5.28
N CYS A 101 -11.75 1.77 5.53
CA CYS A 101 -10.57 1.24 6.22
C CYS A 101 -10.79 0.98 7.73
N GLN A 102 -11.99 1.23 8.26
CA GLN A 102 -12.43 0.70 9.56
C GLN A 102 -12.15 -0.81 9.70
N THR A 103 -12.13 -1.54 8.60
CA THR A 103 -11.77 -2.96 8.58
C THR A 103 -10.31 -3.21 9.02
N PHE A 104 -9.36 -2.38 8.61
CA PHE A 104 -7.96 -2.47 9.05
C PHE A 104 -7.83 -2.10 10.53
N TRP A 105 -8.51 -1.03 10.96
CA TRP A 105 -8.57 -0.65 12.35
C TRP A 105 -9.12 -1.80 13.22
N ALA A 106 -10.20 -2.44 12.80
CA ALA A 106 -10.79 -3.57 13.51
C ALA A 106 -9.82 -4.76 13.62
N ARG A 107 -9.10 -5.09 12.54
CA ARG A 107 -8.07 -6.14 12.56
C ARG A 107 -6.96 -5.82 13.56
N LYS A 108 -6.47 -4.57 13.56
CA LYS A 108 -5.41 -4.12 14.47
C LYS A 108 -5.88 -4.05 15.93
N TYR A 109 -6.99 -3.39 16.20
CA TYR A 109 -7.39 -3.03 17.57
C TYR A 109 -8.39 -3.98 18.22
N LYS A 110 -9.31 -4.58 17.46
CA LYS A 110 -10.30 -5.54 18.00
C LYS A 110 -9.78 -6.97 17.95
N LEU A 111 -9.24 -7.37 16.80
CA LEU A 111 -8.73 -8.73 16.59
C LEU A 111 -7.27 -8.90 17.01
N LYS A 112 -6.57 -7.80 17.38
CA LYS A 112 -5.17 -7.81 17.86
C LYS A 112 -4.18 -8.41 16.86
N LEU A 113 -4.42 -8.20 15.58
CA LEU A 113 -3.58 -8.68 14.49
C LEU A 113 -2.57 -7.64 14.06
N ARG A 114 -1.32 -8.05 13.89
CA ARG A 114 -0.25 -7.17 13.39
C ARG A 114 0.04 -7.47 11.92
N ASP A 115 -0.05 -6.44 11.09
CA ASP A 115 0.38 -6.52 9.69
C ASP A 115 1.91 -6.69 9.62
N PRO A 116 2.42 -7.72 8.91
CA PRO A 116 3.85 -7.92 8.73
C PRO A 116 4.63 -6.72 8.18
N GLY A 117 4.00 -5.90 7.35
CA GLY A 117 4.62 -4.72 6.75
C GLY A 117 4.50 -3.43 7.56
N ALA A 118 3.83 -3.44 8.73
CA ALA A 118 3.49 -2.22 9.45
C ALA A 118 4.71 -1.39 9.89
N ASP A 119 5.81 -2.02 10.29
CA ASP A 119 7.00 -1.32 10.77
C ASP A 119 7.68 -0.50 9.67
N MET A 120 7.60 -0.97 8.44
CA MET A 120 8.20 -0.31 7.29
C MET A 120 7.24 0.58 6.52
N ARG A 121 5.92 0.36 6.63
CA ARG A 121 4.96 1.14 5.83
C ARG A 121 4.97 2.61 6.20
N ARG A 122 5.01 3.47 5.18
CA ARG A 122 5.02 4.94 5.31
C ARG A 122 3.78 5.54 4.66
N GLY A 123 3.29 6.62 5.26
CA GLY A 123 2.16 7.39 4.78
C GLY A 123 2.54 8.84 4.52
N PHE A 124 2.06 9.43 3.44
CA PHE A 124 2.31 10.82 3.10
C PHE A 124 1.06 11.51 2.54
N LEU A 125 0.91 12.81 2.82
CA LEU A 125 -0.22 13.60 2.38
C LEU A 125 0.20 14.69 1.39
N LEU A 126 -0.51 14.77 0.28
CA LEU A 126 -0.42 15.86 -0.70
C LEU A 126 -1.76 16.61 -0.72
N ALA A 127 -1.76 17.91 -0.46
CA ALA A 127 -3.01 18.67 -0.48
C ALA A 127 -2.86 20.06 -1.06
N VAL A 128 -3.90 20.49 -1.77
CA VAL A 128 -3.99 21.84 -2.32
C VAL A 128 -5.29 22.51 -1.87
N GLY A 129 -5.20 23.79 -1.52
CA GLY A 129 -6.35 24.60 -1.12
C GLY A 129 -6.37 25.93 -1.83
N ALA A 130 -7.56 26.37 -2.31
CA ALA A 130 -7.73 27.64 -2.96
C ALA A 130 -7.58 28.81 -1.98
N THR A 131 -8.07 28.67 -0.75
CA THR A 131 -8.07 29.73 0.25
C THR A 131 -6.79 29.75 1.07
N ARG A 132 -6.63 30.83 1.87
CA ARG A 132 -5.51 31.01 2.78
C ARG A 132 -5.93 30.94 4.26
N GLY A 133 -7.04 30.27 4.56
CA GLY A 133 -7.61 30.13 5.90
C GLY A 133 -6.58 29.64 6.93
N LYS A 134 -6.68 30.14 8.18
CA LYS A 134 -5.68 29.91 9.23
C LYS A 134 -5.42 28.40 9.46
N ASN A 135 -6.48 27.61 9.59
CA ASN A 135 -6.40 26.19 9.96
C ASN A 135 -6.79 25.27 8.79
N LEU A 136 -6.48 25.69 7.56
CA LEU A 136 -7.00 25.07 6.34
C LEU A 136 -6.77 23.55 6.25
N PHE A 137 -5.65 23.05 6.75
CA PHE A 137 -5.25 21.64 6.64
C PHE A 137 -5.34 20.85 7.96
N GLU A 138 -5.74 21.48 9.08
CA GLU A 138 -5.74 20.81 10.39
C GLU A 138 -6.67 19.60 10.45
N GLY A 139 -7.94 19.76 10.01
CA GLY A 139 -8.89 18.65 9.99
C GLY A 139 -8.47 17.53 9.04
N LEU A 140 -7.89 17.89 7.89
CA LEU A 140 -7.34 16.93 6.95
C LEU A 140 -6.15 16.15 7.55
N ASN A 141 -5.19 16.84 8.17
CA ASN A 141 -4.03 16.20 8.81
C ASN A 141 -4.46 15.21 9.90
N LEU A 142 -5.42 15.61 10.75
CA LEU A 142 -5.93 14.75 11.80
C LEU A 142 -6.60 13.48 11.23
N THR A 143 -7.47 13.65 10.23
CA THR A 143 -8.12 12.50 9.56
C THR A 143 -7.08 11.57 8.92
N THR A 144 -6.08 12.14 8.27
CA THR A 144 -5.01 11.40 7.59
C THR A 144 -4.13 10.63 8.58
N GLN A 145 -3.80 11.23 9.72
CA GLN A 145 -3.03 10.58 10.79
C GLN A 145 -3.72 9.29 11.27
N TYR A 146 -5.01 9.37 11.56
CA TYR A 146 -5.78 8.20 12.03
C TYR A 146 -6.02 7.16 10.93
N PHE A 147 -6.14 7.59 9.67
CA PHE A 147 -6.17 6.67 8.54
C PHE A 147 -4.87 5.88 8.42
N PHE A 148 -3.72 6.55 8.45
CA PHE A 148 -2.44 5.87 8.38
C PHE A 148 -2.21 4.94 9.58
N ASP A 149 -2.60 5.37 10.77
CA ASP A 149 -2.57 4.48 11.94
C ASP A 149 -3.40 3.22 11.71
N ALA A 150 -4.63 3.34 11.20
CA ALA A 150 -5.52 2.21 10.95
C ALA A 150 -4.92 1.19 9.97
N ILE A 151 -4.26 1.63 8.90
CA ILE A 151 -3.62 0.75 7.91
C ILE A 151 -2.22 0.30 8.30
N GLY A 152 -1.73 0.68 9.48
CA GLY A 152 -0.39 0.33 9.97
C GLY A 152 0.73 1.05 9.20
N ALA A 153 0.53 2.32 8.85
CA ALA A 153 1.55 3.16 8.24
C ALA A 153 1.99 4.28 9.18
N LYS A 154 3.28 4.58 9.20
CA LYS A 154 3.80 5.75 9.91
C LYS A 154 3.55 6.99 9.07
N PHE A 155 2.89 8.01 9.62
CA PHE A 155 2.68 9.28 8.95
C PHE A 155 3.98 10.10 8.94
N GLU A 156 4.59 10.28 7.77
CA GLU A 156 5.89 10.95 7.62
C GLU A 156 5.76 12.44 7.33
N GLY A 157 4.54 12.94 7.11
CA GLY A 157 4.30 14.36 6.90
C GLY A 157 3.47 14.67 5.66
N SER A 158 3.49 15.93 5.26
CA SER A 158 2.64 16.42 4.17
C SER A 158 3.30 17.54 3.36
N LEU A 159 2.96 17.62 2.07
CA LEU A 159 3.13 18.82 1.25
C LEU A 159 1.76 19.44 1.02
N THR A 160 1.61 20.68 1.52
CA THR A 160 0.34 21.41 1.49
C THR A 160 0.52 22.79 0.90
N TYR A 161 -0.27 23.12 -0.12
CA TYR A 161 -0.18 24.39 -0.84
C TYR A 161 -1.47 25.20 -0.73
N ARG A 162 -1.37 26.48 -0.39
CA ARG A 162 -2.49 27.43 -0.26
C ARG A 162 -2.54 28.40 -1.42
N GLY A 163 -3.72 28.94 -1.72
CA GLY A 163 -3.90 29.90 -2.81
C GLY A 163 -3.77 29.24 -4.19
N ILE A 164 -4.03 27.95 -4.28
CA ILE A 164 -4.01 27.16 -5.53
C ILE A 164 -5.45 27.07 -6.04
N GLU A 165 -5.87 28.03 -6.87
CA GLU A 165 -7.23 28.16 -7.35
C GLU A 165 -7.37 27.96 -8.87
N GLY A 166 -6.49 28.59 -9.62
CA GLY A 166 -6.49 28.56 -11.07
C GLY A 166 -5.99 27.25 -11.66
N PRO A 167 -6.40 26.93 -12.88
CA PRO A 167 -5.85 25.77 -13.59
C PRO A 167 -4.34 25.94 -13.80
N LYS A 168 -3.56 24.91 -13.49
CA LYS A 168 -2.10 24.86 -13.62
C LYS A 168 -1.29 25.67 -12.58
N ASP A 169 -1.92 26.24 -11.55
CA ASP A 169 -1.17 26.97 -10.50
C ASP A 169 -0.07 26.09 -9.88
N MET A 170 -0.33 24.80 -9.64
CA MET A 170 0.70 23.88 -9.15
C MET A 170 1.82 23.64 -10.16
N ALA A 171 1.51 23.59 -11.45
CA ALA A 171 2.53 23.39 -12.49
C ALA A 171 3.47 24.62 -12.62
N GLY A 172 2.97 25.81 -12.26
CA GLY A 172 3.74 27.05 -12.22
C GLY A 172 4.33 27.37 -10.86
N HIS A 173 4.13 26.53 -9.83
CA HIS A 173 4.62 26.81 -8.48
C HIS A 173 6.14 26.62 -8.39
N GLN A 174 6.84 27.63 -7.89
CA GLN A 174 8.31 27.72 -7.97
C GLN A 174 9.05 26.59 -7.24
N THR A 175 8.51 26.10 -6.13
CA THR A 175 9.21 25.14 -5.25
C THR A 175 8.67 23.72 -5.36
N VAL A 176 7.57 23.46 -6.10
CA VAL A 176 6.90 22.15 -6.09
C VAL A 176 7.82 21.01 -6.46
N GLN A 177 8.71 21.20 -7.43
CA GLN A 177 9.60 20.14 -7.88
C GLN A 177 10.61 19.78 -6.79
N GLU A 178 11.26 20.80 -6.20
CA GLU A 178 12.24 20.62 -5.12
C GLU A 178 11.59 20.04 -3.86
N ASP A 179 10.42 20.57 -3.45
CA ASP A 179 9.66 20.09 -2.29
C ASP A 179 9.31 18.61 -2.44
N VAL A 180 8.85 18.19 -3.65
CA VAL A 180 8.50 16.82 -3.95
C VAL A 180 9.73 15.91 -3.95
N GLU A 181 10.81 16.29 -4.62
CA GLU A 181 12.05 15.51 -4.67
C GLU A 181 12.62 15.28 -3.26
N LYS A 182 12.65 16.33 -2.43
CA LYS A 182 13.08 16.22 -1.04
C LYS A 182 12.19 15.30 -0.22
N ALA A 183 10.86 15.42 -0.35
CA ALA A 183 9.92 14.57 0.35
C ALA A 183 10.06 13.11 -0.06
N VAL A 184 10.11 12.83 -1.36
CA VAL A 184 10.27 11.47 -1.92
C VAL A 184 11.58 10.86 -1.45
N HIS A 185 12.69 11.60 -1.53
CA HIS A 185 13.99 11.11 -1.06
C HIS A 185 13.93 10.73 0.43
N GLY A 186 13.38 11.59 1.30
CA GLY A 186 13.27 11.31 2.73
C GLY A 186 12.40 10.08 3.04
N ILE A 187 11.31 9.88 2.29
CA ILE A 187 10.39 8.76 2.50
C ILE A 187 10.98 7.44 1.99
N LEU A 188 11.68 7.45 0.84
CA LEU A 188 12.17 6.24 0.20
C LEU A 188 13.57 5.81 0.67
N GLN A 189 14.36 6.71 1.24
CA GLN A 189 15.71 6.40 1.72
C GLN A 189 15.76 5.18 2.67
N PRO A 190 14.82 4.96 3.62
CA PRO A 190 14.83 3.78 4.48
C PRO A 190 14.65 2.44 3.75
N PHE A 191 14.20 2.46 2.50
CA PHE A 191 14.00 1.27 1.67
C PHE A 191 15.18 0.97 0.72
N SER A 192 16.14 1.90 0.62
CA SER A 192 17.28 1.73 -0.28
C SER A 192 18.23 0.64 0.22
N GLY A 193 18.78 -0.14 -0.72
CA GLY A 193 19.79 -1.16 -0.42
C GLY A 193 19.26 -2.43 0.23
N ARG A 194 17.94 -2.60 0.37
CA ARG A 194 17.36 -3.85 0.86
C ARG A 194 17.57 -4.97 -0.15
N GLN A 195 17.93 -6.16 0.33
CA GLN A 195 18.09 -7.33 -0.50
C GLN A 195 16.74 -7.90 -0.94
N LYS A 196 16.58 -8.17 -2.23
CA LYS A 196 15.32 -8.67 -2.81
C LYS A 196 15.22 -10.19 -2.69
N VAL A 197 14.23 -10.66 -1.93
CA VAL A 197 14.01 -12.09 -1.67
C VAL A 197 12.62 -12.51 -2.13
N LEU A 198 12.55 -13.53 -2.99
CA LEU A 198 11.30 -14.15 -3.44
C LEU A 198 11.11 -15.51 -2.75
N PHE A 199 10.03 -15.66 -2.00
CA PHE A 199 9.54 -16.94 -1.49
C PHE A 199 8.56 -17.54 -2.49
N ALA A 200 8.87 -18.72 -3.02
CA ALA A 200 8.10 -19.37 -4.06
C ALA A 200 7.59 -20.75 -3.61
N CYS A 201 6.34 -21.05 -3.88
CA CYS A 201 5.78 -22.40 -3.77
C CYS A 201 4.84 -22.66 -4.97
N ARG A 202 4.18 -23.81 -5.05
CA ARG A 202 3.31 -24.11 -6.17
C ARG A 202 2.14 -23.12 -6.24
N GLU A 203 1.29 -23.08 -5.23
CA GLU A 203 0.00 -22.36 -5.28
C GLU A 203 0.04 -20.93 -4.73
N ASN A 204 1.11 -20.52 -4.08
CA ASN A 204 1.16 -19.25 -3.33
C ASN A 204 -0.04 -19.05 -2.37
N ALA A 205 -0.60 -20.13 -1.89
CA ALA A 205 -1.76 -20.13 -1.01
C ALA A 205 -1.40 -20.30 0.48
N CYS A 206 -0.25 -20.92 0.80
CA CYS A 206 0.15 -21.25 2.17
C CYS A 206 1.65 -20.95 2.41
N ARG A 207 2.57 -21.88 2.10
CA ARG A 207 4.01 -21.85 2.49
C ARG A 207 4.70 -20.52 2.18
N SER A 208 4.69 -20.08 0.94
CA SER A 208 5.34 -18.83 0.52
C SER A 208 4.70 -17.59 1.11
N GLN A 209 3.38 -17.60 1.37
CA GLN A 209 2.68 -16.52 2.06
C GLN A 209 3.14 -16.40 3.52
N MET A 210 3.24 -17.51 4.24
CA MET A 210 3.68 -17.55 5.64
C MET A 210 5.15 -17.13 5.75
N ALA A 211 6.05 -17.73 4.95
CA ALA A 211 7.47 -17.45 4.94
C ALA A 211 7.74 -15.95 4.66
N SER A 212 7.06 -15.39 3.65
CA SER A 212 7.18 -13.96 3.33
C SER A 212 6.67 -13.06 4.45
N ALA A 213 5.61 -13.44 5.16
CA ALA A 213 5.08 -12.68 6.28
C ALA A 213 6.06 -12.66 7.46
N PHE A 214 6.65 -13.79 7.79
CA PHE A 214 7.69 -13.86 8.84
C PHE A 214 8.94 -13.06 8.45
N ALA A 215 9.45 -13.23 7.23
CA ALA A 215 10.60 -12.48 6.75
C ALA A 215 10.36 -10.96 6.77
N GLN A 216 9.18 -10.52 6.33
CA GLN A 216 8.79 -9.11 6.34
C GLN A 216 8.69 -8.55 7.78
N SER A 217 8.16 -9.35 8.73
CA SER A 217 8.05 -8.92 10.13
C SER A 217 9.38 -8.89 10.87
N LEU A 218 10.32 -9.77 10.51
CA LEU A 218 11.59 -9.95 11.23
C LEU A 218 12.73 -9.10 10.64
N ALA A 219 12.71 -8.84 9.34
CA ALA A 219 13.81 -8.26 8.60
C ALA A 219 13.34 -7.32 7.46
N GLY A 220 12.16 -6.72 7.56
CA GLY A 220 11.64 -5.83 6.53
C GLY A 220 12.44 -4.56 6.32
N ASP A 221 13.30 -4.20 7.27
CA ASP A 221 14.26 -3.10 7.17
C ASP A 221 15.47 -3.43 6.27
N THR A 222 15.84 -4.70 6.16
CA THR A 222 16.97 -5.19 5.37
C THR A 222 16.57 -5.98 4.13
N LEU A 223 15.33 -6.52 4.12
CA LEU A 223 14.81 -7.32 3.03
C LEU A 223 13.62 -6.66 2.34
N GLU A 224 13.64 -6.65 1.03
CA GLU A 224 12.46 -6.44 0.19
C GLU A 224 11.86 -7.80 -0.17
N VAL A 225 10.72 -8.13 0.45
CA VAL A 225 10.17 -9.49 0.46
C VAL A 225 9.04 -9.65 -0.53
N PHE A 226 9.17 -10.64 -1.42
CA PHE A 226 8.14 -11.05 -2.37
C PHE A 226 7.67 -12.48 -2.08
N ASN A 227 6.46 -12.80 -2.54
CA ASN A 227 5.97 -14.18 -2.57
C ASN A 227 5.18 -14.43 -3.86
N ALA A 228 5.27 -15.64 -4.39
CA ALA A 228 4.58 -16.03 -5.61
C ALA A 228 4.42 -17.55 -5.73
N GLY A 229 3.64 -18.00 -6.71
CA GLY A 229 3.45 -19.41 -7.05
C GLY A 229 3.68 -19.68 -8.52
N SER A 230 4.08 -20.92 -8.86
CA SER A 230 4.14 -21.38 -10.26
C SER A 230 2.74 -21.62 -10.85
N GLU A 231 1.78 -22.02 -10.02
CA GLU A 231 0.38 -22.28 -10.35
C GLU A 231 -0.51 -21.66 -9.26
N PRO A 232 -0.69 -20.31 -9.22
CA PRO A 232 -1.37 -19.66 -8.11
C PRO A 232 -2.82 -20.11 -7.94
N ALA A 233 -3.22 -20.42 -6.72
CA ALA A 233 -4.61 -20.68 -6.38
C ALA A 233 -5.44 -19.39 -6.50
N ALA A 234 -6.76 -19.53 -6.60
CA ALA A 234 -7.67 -18.39 -6.65
C ALA A 234 -7.68 -17.56 -5.35
N LYS A 235 -7.39 -18.20 -4.20
CA LYS A 235 -7.39 -17.58 -2.87
C LYS A 235 -6.31 -18.22 -1.99
N VAL A 236 -5.88 -17.50 -0.96
CA VAL A 236 -5.04 -18.04 0.12
C VAL A 236 -5.80 -19.12 0.90
N HIS A 237 -5.08 -20.11 1.43
CA HIS A 237 -5.70 -21.24 2.14
C HIS A 237 -6.32 -20.78 3.48
N PRO A 238 -7.56 -21.21 3.81
CA PRO A 238 -8.23 -20.80 5.06
C PRO A 238 -7.44 -21.19 6.32
N ASP A 239 -6.86 -22.40 6.36
CA ASP A 239 -6.10 -22.87 7.52
C ASP A 239 -4.83 -22.03 7.73
N MET A 240 -4.18 -21.58 6.65
CA MET A 240 -3.07 -20.65 6.76
C MET A 240 -3.51 -19.34 7.45
N LEU A 241 -4.66 -18.80 7.07
CA LEU A 241 -5.21 -17.59 7.74
C LEU A 241 -5.47 -17.85 9.23
N THR A 242 -6.00 -19.01 9.59
CA THR A 242 -6.29 -19.41 10.97
C THR A 242 -5.02 -19.53 11.79
N VAL A 243 -4.03 -20.30 11.32
CA VAL A 243 -2.75 -20.50 12.03
C VAL A 243 -1.98 -19.19 12.21
N MET A 244 -1.99 -18.32 11.20
CA MET A 244 -1.31 -17.02 11.30
C MET A 244 -2.07 -16.07 12.24
N HIS A 245 -3.40 -16.14 12.28
CA HIS A 245 -4.21 -15.41 13.24
C HIS A 245 -3.90 -15.84 14.69
N GLU A 246 -3.77 -17.13 14.97
CA GLU A 246 -3.37 -17.65 16.28
C GLU A 246 -2.01 -17.09 16.76
N LYS A 247 -1.14 -16.76 15.81
CA LYS A 247 0.16 -16.08 16.07
C LYS A 247 0.06 -14.55 16.11
N GLY A 248 -1.15 -13.98 15.99
CA GLY A 248 -1.37 -12.54 15.95
C GLY A 248 -0.90 -11.85 14.67
N ILE A 249 -0.64 -12.61 13.59
CA ILE A 249 -0.15 -12.07 12.31
C ILE A 249 -1.32 -11.84 11.35
N ASP A 250 -1.40 -10.63 10.82
CA ASP A 250 -2.45 -10.23 9.89
C ASP A 250 -2.15 -10.63 8.45
N MET A 251 -2.82 -11.69 7.98
CA MET A 251 -2.75 -12.14 6.59
C MET A 251 -3.97 -11.66 5.75
N GLY A 252 -4.78 -10.76 6.26
CA GLY A 252 -5.97 -10.28 5.57
C GLY A 252 -5.65 -9.55 4.27
N PHE A 253 -6.52 -9.75 3.26
CA PHE A 253 -6.45 -9.13 1.93
C PHE A 253 -5.27 -9.54 1.06
N ARG A 254 -4.44 -10.50 1.48
CA ARG A 254 -3.40 -11.09 0.65
C ARG A 254 -4.02 -11.96 -0.45
N ARG A 255 -3.35 -11.97 -1.60
CA ARG A 255 -3.77 -12.76 -2.78
C ARG A 255 -2.59 -13.55 -3.33
N PRO A 256 -2.85 -14.78 -3.84
CA PRO A 256 -1.85 -15.51 -4.62
C PRO A 256 -1.46 -14.74 -5.89
N ARG A 257 -0.18 -14.83 -6.27
CA ARG A 257 0.38 -14.15 -7.45
C ARG A 257 1.24 -15.12 -8.26
N MET A 258 1.29 -14.92 -9.57
CA MET A 258 2.15 -15.68 -10.47
C MET A 258 3.62 -15.26 -10.30
N ILE A 259 4.55 -16.21 -10.35
CA ILE A 259 5.99 -15.91 -10.30
C ILE A 259 6.38 -14.98 -11.48
N ALA A 260 5.86 -15.26 -12.67
CA ALA A 260 6.16 -14.47 -13.86
C ALA A 260 5.79 -12.97 -13.69
N ASP A 261 4.65 -12.68 -13.03
CA ASP A 261 4.23 -11.31 -12.78
C ASP A 261 5.18 -10.59 -11.82
N VAL A 262 5.68 -11.29 -10.79
CA VAL A 262 6.61 -10.70 -9.82
C VAL A 262 7.96 -10.42 -10.48
N ILE A 263 8.55 -11.39 -11.18
CA ILE A 263 9.88 -11.23 -11.79
C ILE A 263 9.90 -10.29 -13.00
N SER A 264 8.77 -10.03 -13.64
CA SER A 264 8.68 -9.06 -14.74
C SER A 264 8.88 -7.60 -14.27
N HIS A 265 8.62 -7.34 -12.99
CA HIS A 265 8.72 -6.00 -12.40
C HIS A 265 9.88 -5.86 -11.41
N ASP A 266 10.25 -6.97 -10.76
CA ASP A 266 11.30 -7.01 -9.75
C ASP A 266 12.24 -8.18 -10.01
N THR A 267 13.55 -7.92 -10.02
CA THR A 267 14.56 -8.97 -10.13
C THR A 267 14.98 -9.39 -8.73
N PRO A 268 14.54 -10.55 -8.20
CA PRO A 268 15.00 -11.04 -6.91
C PRO A 268 16.46 -11.44 -6.97
N GLU A 269 17.20 -11.15 -5.90
CA GLU A 269 18.59 -11.58 -5.71
C GLU A 269 18.66 -12.98 -5.08
N ILE A 270 17.64 -13.33 -4.29
CA ILE A 270 17.48 -14.65 -3.68
C ILE A 270 16.10 -15.19 -4.00
N ILE A 271 16.05 -16.46 -4.41
CA ILE A 271 14.79 -17.19 -4.59
C ILE A 271 14.82 -18.38 -3.64
N ILE A 272 13.84 -18.45 -2.74
CA ILE A 272 13.65 -19.57 -1.83
C ILE A 272 12.44 -20.37 -2.29
N SER A 273 12.69 -21.58 -2.82
CA SER A 273 11.63 -22.47 -3.29
C SER A 273 11.18 -23.42 -2.19
N MET A 274 9.89 -23.69 -2.15
CA MET A 274 9.20 -24.54 -1.16
C MET A 274 8.22 -25.46 -1.88
N GLY A 275 8.76 -26.54 -2.52
CA GLY A 275 7.94 -27.50 -3.26
C GLY A 275 7.51 -27.07 -4.67
N CYS A 276 8.25 -26.15 -5.30
CA CYS A 276 8.08 -25.79 -6.72
C CYS A 276 9.39 -25.97 -7.53
N ALA A 277 10.32 -26.79 -7.03
CA ALA A 277 11.72 -26.81 -7.45
C ALA A 277 11.94 -26.87 -8.98
N GLU A 278 11.20 -27.68 -9.73
CA GLU A 278 11.34 -27.80 -11.18
C GLU A 278 10.63 -26.70 -11.99
N GLN A 279 9.59 -26.09 -11.41
CA GLN A 279 8.78 -25.05 -12.06
C GLN A 279 9.21 -23.61 -11.65
N CYS A 280 10.13 -23.48 -10.71
CA CYS A 280 10.68 -22.20 -10.31
C CYS A 280 11.64 -21.71 -11.40
N PRO A 281 11.38 -20.56 -12.06
CA PRO A 281 12.22 -20.08 -13.13
C PRO A 281 13.62 -19.75 -12.64
N LEU A 282 14.61 -19.99 -13.49
CA LEU A 282 15.95 -19.50 -13.29
C LEU A 282 15.98 -17.99 -13.61
N VAL A 283 16.25 -17.18 -12.62
CA VAL A 283 16.46 -15.74 -12.79
C VAL A 283 17.97 -15.49 -12.85
N PRO A 284 18.51 -14.95 -13.96
CA PRO A 284 19.95 -14.71 -14.07
C PRO A 284 20.46 -13.85 -12.91
N GLY A 285 21.53 -14.30 -12.28
CA GLY A 285 22.15 -13.62 -11.15
C GLY A 285 21.50 -13.87 -9.77
N ALA A 286 20.33 -14.49 -9.71
CA ALA A 286 19.70 -14.83 -8.44
C ALA A 286 20.27 -16.11 -7.83
N ARG A 287 20.55 -16.06 -6.52
CA ARG A 287 20.90 -17.26 -5.72
C ARG A 287 19.63 -18.06 -5.43
N LYS A 288 19.55 -19.30 -5.85
CA LYS A 288 18.44 -20.21 -5.53
C LYS A 288 18.76 -21.04 -4.29
N MET A 289 17.77 -21.18 -3.41
CA MET A 289 17.77 -22.05 -2.24
C MET A 289 16.47 -22.85 -2.22
N ASP A 290 16.57 -24.15 -1.95
CA ASP A 290 15.40 -25.02 -1.83
C ASP A 290 15.18 -25.38 -0.35
N TRP A 291 13.97 -25.08 0.15
CA TRP A 291 13.54 -25.52 1.46
C TRP A 291 12.63 -26.74 1.29
N ASP A 292 13.12 -27.89 1.72
CA ASP A 292 12.36 -29.14 1.71
C ASP A 292 11.42 -29.15 2.92
N LEU A 293 10.22 -28.58 2.72
CA LEU A 293 9.18 -28.53 3.73
C LEU A 293 8.13 -29.60 3.40
N PRO A 294 7.72 -30.41 4.41
CA PRO A 294 6.63 -31.38 4.21
C PRO A 294 5.33 -30.67 3.80
N ASP A 295 4.53 -31.37 3.00
CA ASP A 295 3.20 -30.91 2.61
C ASP A 295 2.20 -30.90 3.77
#